data_b6e9e70cacd7ccd77d06e9ea15ba1be2
#
_entry.id   b6e9e70cacd7ccd77d06e9ea15ba1be2
#
_cell.length_a   1.000
_cell.length_b   1.000
_cell.length_c   1.000
_cell.angle_alpha   90.00
_cell.angle_beta   90.00
_cell.angle_gamma   90.00
#
_symmetry.space_group_name_H-M   'P 1'
#
loop_
_entity.id
_entity.type
_entity.pdbx_description
1 polymer ?
#
loop_
_entity_poly.entity_id
_entity_poly.type
_entity_poly.pdbx_seq_one_letter_code
_entity_poly.pdbx_strand_id
1 'polypeptide(L)'
;IGTLGVEVKIDKKAKTLHIIDNGVGMTAEEVKKYINDVAFSGAEEFLEKYKETSKDTGIIGHFGLGFYSSFMVADKVEIITKSYKDEPAAHWTCDGSPEYNIKKSEKNNRGTEIILHISKDSKDYLEENKITELLNKYNKFMPHPIKFGTKEETIQSKEGEKEEKIIVDNIINNPNPAWTKPPSELKDEDYKKFYRELYPFQFDDPLFHIHLNVDYPFNLTGVLYF
;
A
#
# COMPACT_ATOMS: atom_id res chain seq x y z
N ILE A 1 12.06 3.66 14.60
CA ILE A 1 10.96 3.10 13.79
C ILE A 1 11.38 3.28 12.34
N GLY A 2 11.65 2.19 11.59
CA GLY A 2 12.03 2.26 10.17
C GLY A 2 10.90 2.86 9.32
N THR A 3 11.21 3.23 8.07
CA THR A 3 10.23 3.72 7.10
C THR A 3 9.10 2.71 6.93
N LEU A 4 7.85 3.14 7.10
CA LEU A 4 6.68 2.31 6.86
C LEU A 4 6.54 2.06 5.36
N GLY A 5 6.15 0.85 5.00
CA GLY A 5 5.96 0.47 3.59
C GLY A 5 5.24 -0.85 3.44
N VAL A 6 4.88 -1.14 2.22
CA VAL A 6 4.23 -2.39 1.81
C VAL A 6 5.09 -3.07 0.75
N GLU A 7 5.20 -4.38 0.80
CA GLU A 7 5.82 -5.20 -0.22
C GLU A 7 4.79 -6.17 -0.79
N VAL A 8 4.69 -6.24 -2.11
CA VAL A 8 3.84 -7.20 -2.81
C VAL A 8 4.73 -8.23 -3.49
N LYS A 9 4.41 -9.51 -3.35
CA LYS A 9 5.14 -10.63 -3.95
C LYS A 9 4.21 -11.66 -4.55
N ILE A 10 4.64 -12.28 -5.63
CA ILE A 10 3.97 -13.42 -6.26
C ILE A 10 4.87 -14.65 -6.13
N ASP A 11 4.32 -15.72 -5.59
CA ASP A 11 4.92 -17.06 -5.70
C ASP A 11 4.11 -17.90 -6.69
N LYS A 12 4.60 -17.97 -7.93
CA LYS A 12 3.94 -18.75 -9.00
C LYS A 12 3.92 -20.26 -8.71
N LYS A 13 4.89 -20.79 -7.96
CA LYS A 13 4.95 -22.22 -7.62
C LYS A 13 3.93 -22.58 -6.56
N ALA A 14 3.86 -21.78 -5.50
CA ALA A 14 2.88 -21.92 -4.44
C ALA A 14 1.49 -21.42 -4.87
N LYS A 15 1.39 -20.66 -5.96
CA LYS A 15 0.19 -19.97 -6.45
C LYS A 15 -0.37 -18.99 -5.40
N THR A 16 0.52 -18.22 -4.80
CA THR A 16 0.17 -17.27 -3.76
C THR A 16 0.55 -15.85 -4.14
N LEU A 17 -0.28 -14.91 -3.71
CA LEU A 17 -0.02 -13.47 -3.72
C LEU A 17 0.16 -13.03 -2.27
N HIS A 18 1.24 -12.34 -1.98
CA HIS A 18 1.61 -11.87 -0.66
C HIS A 18 1.54 -10.36 -0.60
N ILE A 19 0.89 -9.81 0.43
CA ILE A 19 0.89 -8.39 0.76
C ILE A 19 1.48 -8.26 2.16
N ILE A 20 2.62 -7.61 2.27
CA ILE A 20 3.46 -7.58 3.47
C ILE A 20 3.64 -6.13 3.90
N ASP A 21 3.25 -5.79 5.11
CA ASP A 21 3.53 -4.48 5.73
C ASP A 21 4.45 -4.61 6.95
N ASN A 22 5.07 -3.51 7.32
CA ASN A 22 5.86 -3.35 8.54
C ASN A 22 5.19 -2.40 9.54
N GLY A 23 3.86 -2.31 9.48
CA GLY A 23 3.02 -1.49 10.35
C GLY A 23 2.98 -1.95 11.81
N VAL A 24 1.92 -1.59 12.49
CA VAL A 24 1.75 -1.90 13.93
C VAL A 24 1.48 -3.39 14.20
N GLY A 25 1.04 -4.14 13.20
CA GLY A 25 0.63 -5.53 13.35
C GLY A 25 -0.57 -5.71 14.28
N MET A 26 -0.93 -6.96 14.55
CA MET A 26 -2.07 -7.32 15.39
C MET A 26 -1.68 -8.42 16.37
N THR A 27 -2.29 -8.42 17.56
CA THR A 27 -2.30 -9.57 18.48
C THR A 27 -3.33 -10.61 18.02
N ALA A 28 -3.30 -11.82 18.58
CA ALA A 28 -4.30 -12.84 18.26
C ALA A 28 -5.73 -12.39 18.60
N GLU A 29 -5.92 -11.65 19.69
CA GLU A 29 -7.22 -11.10 20.07
C GLU A 29 -7.69 -9.98 19.12
N GLU A 30 -6.76 -9.13 18.68
CA GLU A 30 -7.06 -8.11 17.67
C GLU A 30 -7.44 -8.73 16.31
N VAL A 31 -6.78 -9.84 15.91
CA VAL A 31 -7.18 -10.58 14.70
C VAL A 31 -8.60 -11.13 14.84
N LYS A 32 -8.96 -11.71 15.99
CA LYS A 32 -10.33 -12.17 16.23
C LYS A 32 -11.33 -11.02 16.12
N LYS A 33 -11.02 -9.90 16.76
CA LYS A 33 -11.90 -8.72 16.82
C LYS A 33 -12.08 -8.04 15.46
N TYR A 34 -11.00 -7.83 14.68
CA TYR A 34 -11.03 -7.01 13.47
C TYR A 34 -11.15 -7.80 12.17
N ILE A 35 -10.84 -9.10 12.20
CA ILE A 35 -10.89 -9.95 11.02
C ILE A 35 -12.10 -10.90 11.02
N ASN A 36 -12.52 -11.40 12.18
CA ASN A 36 -13.64 -12.32 12.23
C ASN A 36 -14.99 -11.62 12.41
N ASP A 37 -15.02 -10.44 13.04
CA ASP A 37 -16.26 -9.68 13.22
C ASP A 37 -16.50 -8.83 11.95
N VAL A 38 -17.48 -9.24 11.14
CA VAL A 38 -17.82 -8.58 9.88
C VAL A 38 -18.21 -7.11 10.14
N ALA A 39 -17.71 -6.22 9.32
CA ALA A 39 -17.94 -4.77 9.39
C ALA A 39 -17.43 -4.10 10.70
N PHE A 40 -16.53 -4.73 11.42
CA PHE A 40 -15.85 -4.13 12.55
C PHE A 40 -14.52 -3.53 12.11
N SER A 41 -14.35 -2.23 12.28
CA SER A 41 -13.12 -1.51 11.91
C SER A 41 -12.42 -0.96 13.15
N GLY A 42 -11.12 -1.23 13.29
CA GLY A 42 -10.28 -0.59 14.29
C GLY A 42 -9.94 0.89 13.99
N ALA A 43 -10.41 1.41 12.85
CA ALA A 43 -10.10 2.78 12.43
C ALA A 43 -10.61 3.84 13.41
N GLU A 44 -11.81 3.68 13.96
CA GLU A 44 -12.39 4.62 14.94
C GLU A 44 -11.58 4.64 16.24
N GLU A 45 -11.26 3.46 16.80
CA GLU A 45 -10.43 3.35 18.01
C GLU A 45 -9.01 3.92 17.79
N PHE A 46 -8.46 3.71 16.59
CA PHE A 46 -7.17 4.27 16.21
C PHE A 46 -7.25 5.80 16.12
N LEU A 47 -8.27 6.33 15.46
CA LEU A 47 -8.50 7.78 15.35
C LEU A 47 -8.70 8.44 16.71
N GLU A 48 -9.48 7.84 17.61
CA GLU A 48 -9.68 8.36 18.96
C GLU A 48 -8.38 8.40 19.76
N LYS A 49 -7.58 7.35 19.68
CA LYS A 49 -6.30 7.24 20.39
C LYS A 49 -5.25 8.24 19.90
N TYR A 50 -5.31 8.65 18.64
CA TYR A 50 -4.31 9.51 17.98
C TYR A 50 -4.85 10.88 17.54
N LYS A 51 -6.08 11.23 17.90
CA LYS A 51 -6.75 12.53 17.57
C LYS A 51 -5.91 13.76 17.88
N GLU A 52 -5.10 13.70 18.94
CA GLU A 52 -4.27 14.84 19.36
C GLU A 52 -2.92 14.94 18.60
N THR A 53 -2.51 13.88 17.90
CA THR A 53 -1.15 13.79 17.34
C THR A 53 -1.07 14.01 15.83
N SER A 54 -2.16 13.89 15.09
CA SER A 54 -2.16 14.10 13.65
C SER A 54 -3.50 14.58 13.10
N LYS A 55 -3.49 15.74 12.44
CA LYS A 55 -4.65 16.26 11.70
C LYS A 55 -4.98 15.46 10.44
N ASP A 56 -4.07 14.59 10.01
CA ASP A 56 -4.24 13.72 8.83
C ASP A 56 -3.69 12.33 9.15
N THR A 57 -4.59 11.41 9.50
CA THR A 57 -4.21 10.06 9.90
C THR A 57 -3.93 9.14 8.72
N GLY A 58 -4.21 9.58 7.48
CA GLY A 58 -4.03 8.76 6.26
C GLY A 58 -4.85 7.46 6.24
N ILE A 59 -5.85 7.33 7.11
CA ILE A 59 -6.71 6.15 7.15
C ILE A 59 -7.66 6.17 5.97
N ILE A 60 -7.61 5.14 5.12
CA ILE A 60 -8.43 5.01 3.92
C ILE A 60 -9.64 4.10 4.17
N GLY A 61 -9.46 3.02 4.93
CA GLY A 61 -10.50 2.03 5.22
C GLY A 61 -11.29 2.37 6.48
N HIS A 62 -12.62 2.46 6.35
CA HIS A 62 -13.51 2.81 7.48
C HIS A 62 -14.54 1.71 7.82
N PHE A 63 -14.82 0.78 6.89
CA PHE A 63 -15.97 -0.13 7.00
C PHE A 63 -15.63 -1.53 7.46
N GLY A 64 -14.35 -1.91 7.59
CA GLY A 64 -13.93 -3.27 7.98
C GLY A 64 -14.33 -4.37 7.00
N LEU A 65 -14.71 -4.02 5.75
CA LEU A 65 -15.20 -4.98 4.75
C LEU A 65 -14.16 -5.33 3.68
N GLY A 66 -13.16 -4.48 3.47
CA GLY A 66 -12.19 -4.62 2.37
C GLY A 66 -11.43 -5.95 2.40
N PHE A 67 -11.10 -6.45 3.58
CA PHE A 67 -10.39 -7.71 3.75
C PHE A 67 -11.15 -8.90 3.13
N TYR A 68 -12.47 -8.94 3.27
CA TYR A 68 -13.28 -10.08 2.78
C TYR A 68 -13.30 -10.20 1.26
N SER A 69 -12.97 -9.13 0.52
CA SER A 69 -12.83 -9.19 -0.93
C SER A 69 -11.70 -10.13 -1.38
N SER A 70 -10.77 -10.48 -0.48
CA SER A 70 -9.72 -11.47 -0.71
C SER A 70 -10.28 -12.84 -1.15
N PHE A 71 -11.42 -13.24 -0.58
CA PHE A 71 -12.09 -14.51 -0.91
C PHE A 71 -12.77 -14.52 -2.27
N MET A 72 -12.86 -13.37 -2.97
CA MET A 72 -13.34 -13.33 -4.35
C MET A 72 -12.31 -13.91 -5.33
N VAL A 73 -11.03 -13.93 -4.95
CA VAL A 73 -9.92 -14.36 -5.81
C VAL A 73 -9.08 -15.50 -5.21
N ALA A 74 -9.29 -15.83 -3.94
CA ALA A 74 -8.51 -16.82 -3.21
C ALA A 74 -9.40 -17.93 -2.62
N ASP A 75 -8.95 -19.18 -2.75
CA ASP A 75 -9.59 -20.35 -2.12
C ASP A 75 -9.24 -20.43 -0.62
N LYS A 76 -8.16 -19.77 -0.19
CA LYS A 76 -7.69 -19.72 1.19
C LYS A 76 -6.95 -18.42 1.43
N VAL A 77 -7.11 -17.85 2.61
CA VAL A 77 -6.39 -16.65 3.06
C VAL A 77 -5.68 -16.95 4.36
N GLU A 78 -4.43 -16.49 4.46
CA GLU A 78 -3.65 -16.57 5.70
C GLU A 78 -3.23 -15.16 6.12
N ILE A 79 -3.19 -14.91 7.43
CA ILE A 79 -2.64 -13.70 8.03
C ILE A 79 -1.56 -14.12 9.03
N ILE A 80 -0.33 -13.67 8.80
CA ILE A 80 0.78 -13.84 9.72
C ILE A 80 1.15 -12.47 10.26
N THR A 81 0.92 -12.23 11.54
CA THR A 81 1.06 -10.89 12.11
C THR A 81 1.77 -10.89 13.46
N LYS A 82 2.56 -9.84 13.69
CA LYS A 82 3.24 -9.56 14.96
C LYS A 82 2.94 -8.12 15.36
N SER A 83 2.24 -8.00 16.48
CA SER A 83 1.94 -6.67 17.05
C SER A 83 3.22 -5.97 17.54
N TYR A 84 3.18 -4.63 17.57
CA TYR A 84 4.18 -3.81 18.27
C TYR A 84 4.15 -4.02 19.79
N LYS A 85 3.05 -4.60 20.30
CA LYS A 85 2.91 -5.00 21.70
C LYS A 85 3.77 -6.22 21.98
N ASP A 86 4.17 -6.41 23.25
CA ASP A 86 4.94 -7.59 23.67
C ASP A 86 4.02 -8.84 23.83
N GLU A 87 3.44 -9.26 22.71
CA GLU A 87 2.54 -10.38 22.58
C GLU A 87 3.07 -11.37 21.53
N PRO A 88 2.80 -12.68 21.62
CA PRO A 88 3.19 -13.65 20.62
C PRO A 88 2.61 -13.27 19.25
N ALA A 89 3.37 -13.55 18.17
CA ALA A 89 2.85 -13.44 16.81
C ALA A 89 1.73 -14.46 16.56
N ALA A 90 0.76 -14.09 15.73
CA ALA A 90 -0.37 -14.90 15.36
C ALA A 90 -0.32 -15.34 13.89
N HIS A 91 -0.82 -16.54 13.63
CA HIS A 91 -1.09 -17.07 12.30
C HIS A 91 -2.55 -17.48 12.21
N TRP A 92 -3.32 -16.72 11.46
CA TRP A 92 -4.74 -16.96 11.19
C TRP A 92 -4.91 -17.55 9.79
N THR A 93 -5.85 -18.47 9.62
CA THR A 93 -6.17 -19.07 8.32
C THR A 93 -7.66 -19.30 8.18
N CYS A 94 -8.20 -19.08 6.99
CA CYS A 94 -9.59 -19.34 6.63
C CYS A 94 -9.68 -19.69 5.13
N ASP A 95 -10.59 -20.58 4.78
CA ASP A 95 -10.90 -20.99 3.40
C ASP A 95 -12.20 -20.40 2.86
N GLY A 96 -12.72 -19.36 3.53
CA GLY A 96 -13.99 -18.72 3.19
C GLY A 96 -15.20 -19.37 3.84
N SER A 97 -15.04 -20.49 4.55
CA SER A 97 -16.08 -21.06 5.42
C SER A 97 -16.26 -20.20 6.67
N PRO A 98 -17.33 -20.41 7.46
CA PRO A 98 -17.49 -19.74 8.76
C PRO A 98 -16.42 -20.12 9.80
N GLU A 99 -15.65 -21.17 9.52
CA GLU A 99 -14.60 -21.65 10.42
C GLU A 99 -13.26 -21.01 10.09
N TYR A 100 -12.48 -20.69 11.11
CA TYR A 100 -11.12 -20.22 11.00
C TYR A 100 -10.21 -20.92 11.99
N ASN A 101 -8.91 -20.93 11.72
CA ASN A 101 -7.90 -21.41 12.65
C ASN A 101 -6.96 -20.26 13.03
N ILE A 102 -6.60 -20.17 14.31
CA ILE A 102 -5.59 -19.22 14.80
C ILE A 102 -4.61 -19.94 15.71
N LYS A 103 -3.32 -19.77 15.46
CA LYS A 103 -2.22 -20.36 16.23
C LYS A 103 -1.08 -19.37 16.40
N LYS A 104 -0.15 -19.67 17.29
CA LYS A 104 1.09 -18.89 17.42
C LYS A 104 1.94 -19.01 16.17
N SER A 105 2.64 -17.94 15.83
CA SER A 105 3.61 -17.86 14.74
C SER A 105 4.99 -17.52 15.27
N GLU A 106 6.03 -17.87 14.50
CA GLU A 106 7.43 -17.54 14.79
C GLU A 106 7.88 -16.19 14.18
N LYS A 107 6.93 -15.38 13.63
CA LYS A 107 7.26 -14.07 13.10
C LYS A 107 7.84 -13.16 14.19
N ASN A 108 9.06 -12.69 13.99
CA ASN A 108 9.78 -11.88 14.98
C ASN A 108 9.57 -10.38 14.78
N ASN A 109 9.53 -9.94 13.53
CA ASN A 109 9.37 -8.54 13.18
C ASN A 109 7.90 -8.14 13.18
N ARG A 110 7.58 -6.94 13.73
CA ARG A 110 6.24 -6.39 13.68
C ARG A 110 5.76 -6.19 12.25
N GLY A 111 4.44 -6.13 12.08
CA GLY A 111 3.77 -5.96 10.80
C GLY A 111 2.93 -7.18 10.45
N THR A 112 2.28 -7.11 9.30
CA THR A 112 1.35 -8.13 8.85
C THR A 112 1.74 -8.63 7.46
N GLU A 113 1.58 -9.93 7.24
CA GLU A 113 1.65 -10.57 5.95
C GLU A 113 0.32 -11.24 5.67
N ILE A 114 -0.33 -10.84 4.58
CA ILE A 114 -1.54 -11.48 4.05
C ILE A 114 -1.12 -12.34 2.88
N ILE A 115 -1.48 -13.64 2.92
CA ILE A 115 -1.17 -14.60 1.87
C ILE A 115 -2.49 -15.08 1.25
N LEU A 116 -2.66 -14.78 -0.03
CA LEU A 116 -3.80 -15.20 -0.83
C LEU A 116 -3.43 -16.44 -1.65
N HIS A 117 -4.06 -17.57 -1.38
CA HIS A 117 -3.96 -18.77 -2.21
C HIS A 117 -4.91 -18.61 -3.39
N ILE A 118 -4.38 -18.19 -4.52
CA ILE A 118 -5.16 -17.77 -5.69
C ILE A 118 -5.91 -18.95 -6.29
N SER A 119 -7.22 -18.78 -6.46
CA SER A 119 -8.13 -19.77 -7.03
C SER A 119 -7.81 -20.07 -8.50
N LYS A 120 -8.30 -21.20 -8.99
CA LYS A 120 -8.07 -21.61 -10.39
C LYS A 120 -8.67 -20.62 -11.40
N ASP A 121 -9.77 -19.99 -11.03
CA ASP A 121 -10.49 -19.05 -11.92
C ASP A 121 -9.90 -17.64 -11.89
N SER A 122 -9.00 -17.38 -10.93
CA SER A 122 -8.36 -16.06 -10.71
C SER A 122 -6.86 -16.05 -11.00
N LYS A 123 -6.36 -16.96 -11.83
CA LYS A 123 -4.92 -17.12 -12.13
C LYS A 123 -4.23 -15.86 -12.64
N ASP A 124 -4.97 -14.94 -13.24
CA ASP A 124 -4.45 -13.67 -13.74
C ASP A 124 -3.79 -12.84 -12.62
N TYR A 125 -4.22 -13.02 -11.37
CA TYR A 125 -3.59 -12.37 -10.21
C TYR A 125 -2.22 -12.96 -9.82
N LEU A 126 -1.74 -13.98 -10.53
CA LEU A 126 -0.37 -14.50 -10.43
C LEU A 126 0.55 -13.93 -11.54
N GLU A 127 0.02 -13.06 -12.41
CA GLU A 127 0.80 -12.41 -13.45
C GLU A 127 1.26 -11.02 -13.01
N GLU A 128 2.57 -10.77 -13.13
CA GLU A 128 3.19 -9.51 -12.71
C GLU A 128 2.55 -8.29 -13.39
N ASN A 129 2.26 -8.40 -14.70
CA ASN A 129 1.63 -7.32 -15.45
C ASN A 129 0.25 -6.96 -14.88
N LYS A 130 -0.54 -7.96 -14.47
CA LYS A 130 -1.86 -7.74 -13.87
C LYS A 130 -1.76 -7.01 -12.53
N ILE A 131 -0.86 -7.43 -11.68
CA ILE A 131 -0.64 -6.77 -10.37
C ILE A 131 -0.08 -5.36 -10.57
N THR A 132 0.88 -5.18 -11.50
CA THR A 132 1.41 -3.86 -11.85
C THR A 132 0.31 -2.90 -12.31
N GLU A 133 -0.59 -3.36 -13.20
CA GLU A 133 -1.74 -2.58 -13.67
C GLU A 133 -2.63 -2.14 -12.50
N LEU A 134 -2.98 -3.08 -11.61
CA LEU A 134 -3.85 -2.81 -10.46
C LEU A 134 -3.20 -1.85 -9.46
N LEU A 135 -1.93 -2.05 -9.13
CA LEU A 135 -1.20 -1.17 -8.23
C LEU A 135 -1.09 0.25 -8.80
N ASN A 136 -0.75 0.40 -10.08
CA ASN A 136 -0.71 1.70 -10.74
C ASN A 136 -2.08 2.38 -10.82
N LYS A 137 -3.15 1.62 -11.04
CA LYS A 137 -4.50 2.17 -11.18
C LYS A 137 -5.08 2.62 -9.84
N TYR A 138 -4.90 1.83 -8.78
CA TYR A 138 -5.62 2.05 -7.52
C TYR A 138 -4.74 2.56 -6.38
N ASN A 139 -3.41 2.37 -6.47
CA ASN A 139 -2.49 2.66 -5.37
C ASN A 139 -1.42 3.70 -5.73
N LYS A 140 -1.54 4.34 -6.92
CA LYS A 140 -0.51 5.24 -7.46
C LYS A 140 -0.05 6.32 -6.48
N PHE A 141 -0.93 6.81 -5.62
CA PHE A 141 -0.66 7.92 -4.70
C PHE A 141 -0.89 7.54 -3.23
N MET A 142 -0.77 6.26 -2.91
CA MET A 142 -0.79 5.82 -1.50
C MET A 142 0.37 6.45 -0.73
N PRO A 143 0.15 6.89 0.53
CA PRO A 143 1.13 7.66 1.30
C PRO A 143 2.34 6.85 1.78
N HIS A 144 2.33 5.54 1.60
CA HIS A 144 3.45 4.66 1.94
C HIS A 144 4.00 4.00 0.68
N PRO A 145 5.34 3.83 0.57
CA PRO A 145 5.94 3.18 -0.58
C PRO A 145 5.47 1.74 -0.71
N ILE A 146 5.12 1.34 -1.93
CA ILE A 146 4.73 -0.01 -2.29
C ILE A 146 5.81 -0.60 -3.18
N LYS A 147 6.54 -1.57 -2.66
CA LYS A 147 7.55 -2.33 -3.38
C LYS A 147 6.90 -3.48 -4.13
N PHE A 148 7.15 -3.55 -5.44
CA PHE A 148 6.78 -4.71 -6.25
C PHE A 148 7.91 -5.06 -7.21
N GLY A 149 8.65 -6.11 -6.89
CA GLY A 149 9.82 -6.55 -7.62
C GLY A 149 11.02 -5.61 -7.48
N THR A 150 11.90 -5.67 -8.46
CA THR A 150 13.12 -4.87 -8.57
C THR A 150 13.24 -4.25 -9.95
N LYS A 151 14.02 -3.18 -10.09
CA LYS A 151 14.37 -2.55 -11.36
C LYS A 151 15.87 -2.28 -11.46
N GLU A 152 16.39 -2.23 -12.68
CA GLU A 152 17.74 -1.74 -12.93
C GLU A 152 17.74 -0.20 -12.94
N GLU A 153 18.66 0.40 -12.21
CA GLU A 153 18.95 1.84 -12.30
C GLU A 153 20.40 2.04 -12.72
N THR A 154 20.60 2.97 -13.65
CA THR A 154 21.93 3.39 -14.07
C THR A 154 22.38 4.56 -13.18
N ILE A 155 23.45 4.38 -12.44
CA ILE A 155 24.08 5.44 -11.66
C ILE A 155 25.39 5.85 -12.29
N GLN A 156 25.68 7.17 -12.27
CA GLN A 156 27.02 7.65 -12.64
C GLN A 156 27.98 7.31 -11.49
N SER A 157 29.07 6.64 -11.85
CA SER A 157 30.16 6.38 -10.90
C SER A 157 30.71 7.68 -10.36
N LYS A 158 31.13 7.70 -9.09
CA LYS A 158 31.76 8.87 -8.45
C LYS A 158 33.04 9.35 -9.14
N GLU A 159 33.61 8.54 -10.02
CA GLU A 159 34.80 8.86 -10.82
C GLU A 159 34.49 9.41 -12.24
N GLY A 160 33.22 9.60 -12.57
CA GLY A 160 32.77 10.38 -13.75
C GLY A 160 32.84 9.71 -15.10
N GLU A 161 33.36 8.48 -15.25
CA GLU A 161 33.60 7.85 -16.57
C GLU A 161 32.89 6.49 -16.81
N LYS A 162 32.20 5.92 -15.82
CA LYS A 162 31.50 4.64 -16.01
C LYS A 162 30.09 4.70 -15.44
N GLU A 163 29.13 4.34 -16.27
CA GLU A 163 27.78 4.03 -15.86
C GLU A 163 27.76 2.64 -15.22
N GLU A 164 27.28 2.54 -14.00
CA GLU A 164 27.06 1.26 -13.31
C GLU A 164 25.57 0.99 -13.21
N LYS A 165 25.15 -0.22 -13.59
CA LYS A 165 23.80 -0.70 -13.39
C LYS A 165 23.68 -1.34 -12.02
N ILE A 166 22.79 -0.85 -11.22
CA ILE A 166 22.44 -1.42 -9.91
C ILE A 166 21.00 -1.92 -9.91
N ILE A 167 20.77 -2.99 -9.17
CA ILE A 167 19.41 -3.48 -8.94
C ILE A 167 18.88 -2.83 -7.67
N VAL A 168 17.74 -2.13 -7.79
CA VAL A 168 17.07 -1.46 -6.68
C VAL A 168 15.64 -1.96 -6.54
N ASP A 169 15.05 -1.74 -5.38
CA ASP A 169 13.64 -2.02 -5.15
C ASP A 169 12.76 -1.20 -6.10
N ASN A 170 11.82 -1.84 -6.77
CA ASN A 170 10.86 -1.14 -7.61
C ASN A 170 9.71 -0.62 -6.74
N ILE A 171 9.75 0.67 -6.41
CA ILE A 171 8.63 1.37 -5.75
C ILE A 171 7.66 1.82 -6.84
N ILE A 172 6.46 1.25 -6.83
CA ILE A 172 5.50 1.39 -7.94
C ILE A 172 4.60 2.61 -7.81
N ASN A 173 4.47 3.19 -6.62
CA ASN A 173 3.64 4.35 -6.35
C ASN A 173 4.47 5.60 -6.06
N ASN A 174 3.80 6.76 -6.10
CA ASN A 174 4.36 8.04 -5.68
C ASN A 174 3.74 8.45 -4.32
N PRO A 175 4.42 8.22 -3.19
CA PRO A 175 3.89 8.55 -1.86
C PRO A 175 3.88 10.06 -1.54
N ASN A 176 4.51 10.89 -2.39
CA ASN A 176 4.64 12.34 -2.20
C ASN A 176 4.22 13.10 -3.47
N PRO A 177 2.96 12.97 -3.93
CA PRO A 177 2.50 13.67 -5.11
C PRO A 177 2.51 15.19 -4.91
N ALA A 178 2.51 15.96 -6.01
CA ALA A 178 2.68 17.41 -5.95
C ALA A 178 1.69 18.12 -5.04
N TRP A 179 0.45 17.65 -4.96
CA TRP A 179 -0.58 18.28 -4.11
C TRP A 179 -0.35 18.13 -2.60
N THR A 180 0.55 17.25 -2.15
CA THR A 180 0.88 17.09 -0.72
C THR A 180 1.86 18.16 -0.23
N LYS A 181 2.48 18.92 -1.15
CA LYS A 181 3.43 19.97 -0.84
C LYS A 181 2.76 21.35 -0.86
N PRO A 182 3.19 22.30 -0.02
CA PRO A 182 2.74 23.67 -0.14
C PRO A 182 3.05 24.25 -1.53
N PRO A 183 2.14 25.06 -2.14
CA PRO A 183 2.42 25.69 -3.45
C PRO A 183 3.69 26.52 -3.47
N SER A 184 4.09 27.10 -2.34
CA SER A 184 5.31 27.88 -2.21
C SER A 184 6.62 27.10 -2.36
N GLU A 185 6.56 25.78 -2.24
CA GLU A 185 7.71 24.86 -2.41
C GLU A 185 7.80 24.28 -3.81
N LEU A 186 6.81 24.53 -4.68
CA LEU A 186 6.71 23.99 -6.03
C LEU A 186 6.99 25.07 -7.07
N LYS A 187 7.68 24.68 -8.13
CA LYS A 187 7.91 25.48 -9.34
C LYS A 187 7.04 24.96 -10.48
N ASP A 188 6.90 25.76 -11.54
CA ASP A 188 6.17 25.36 -12.76
C ASP A 188 6.66 24.02 -13.33
N GLU A 189 7.98 23.78 -13.30
CA GLU A 189 8.57 22.54 -13.77
C GLU A 189 8.10 21.32 -12.95
N ASP A 190 7.87 21.47 -11.63
CA ASP A 190 7.38 20.40 -10.78
C ASP A 190 5.94 20.02 -11.14
N TYR A 191 5.10 21.02 -11.43
CA TYR A 191 3.72 20.79 -11.89
C TYR A 191 3.69 20.14 -13.28
N LYS A 192 4.53 20.58 -14.22
CA LYS A 192 4.66 19.96 -15.55
C LYS A 192 5.17 18.52 -15.46
N LYS A 193 6.16 18.26 -14.60
CA LYS A 193 6.67 16.90 -14.35
C LYS A 193 5.56 16.02 -13.80
N PHE A 194 4.79 16.52 -12.84
CA PHE A 194 3.66 15.80 -12.27
C PHE A 194 2.54 15.55 -13.29
N TYR A 195 2.24 16.53 -14.16
CA TYR A 195 1.31 16.36 -15.27
C TYR A 195 1.73 15.21 -16.20
N ARG A 196 3.00 15.14 -16.59
CA ARG A 196 3.53 14.05 -17.44
C ARG A 196 3.50 12.70 -16.74
N GLU A 197 3.65 12.67 -15.42
CA GLU A 197 3.45 11.45 -14.62
C GLU A 197 2.00 10.96 -14.66
N LEU A 198 1.03 11.90 -14.60
CA LEU A 198 -0.40 11.58 -14.67
C LEU A 198 -0.83 11.13 -16.07
N TYR A 199 -0.31 11.81 -17.09
CA TYR A 199 -0.70 11.67 -18.49
C TYR A 199 0.50 11.37 -19.39
N PRO A 200 1.12 10.17 -19.27
CA PRO A 200 2.38 9.85 -19.95
C PRO A 200 2.29 9.83 -21.49
N PHE A 201 1.07 9.79 -22.04
CA PHE A 201 0.83 9.82 -23.50
C PHE A 201 0.40 11.20 -24.01
N GLN A 202 0.32 12.21 -23.14
CA GLN A 202 0.08 13.60 -23.54
C GLN A 202 1.43 14.28 -23.74
N PHE A 203 1.70 14.76 -24.97
CA PHE A 203 2.97 15.38 -25.32
C PHE A 203 2.96 16.90 -25.12
N ASP A 204 1.78 17.51 -25.10
CA ASP A 204 1.61 18.93 -24.87
C ASP A 204 1.61 19.24 -23.37
N ASP A 205 2.25 20.36 -23.00
CA ASP A 205 2.18 20.86 -21.64
C ASP A 205 0.77 21.44 -21.36
N PRO A 206 0.31 21.40 -20.10
CA PRO A 206 -0.96 22.03 -19.73
C PRO A 206 -0.87 23.55 -19.94
N LEU A 207 -1.97 24.17 -20.33
CA LEU A 207 -2.06 25.63 -20.51
C LEU A 207 -1.83 26.35 -19.18
N PHE A 208 -2.43 25.84 -18.10
CA PHE A 208 -2.22 26.31 -16.74
C PHE A 208 -2.66 25.23 -15.74
N HIS A 209 -2.35 25.46 -14.48
CA HIS A 209 -2.78 24.58 -13.38
C HIS A 209 -3.35 25.39 -12.22
N ILE A 210 -4.19 24.76 -11.42
CA ILE A 210 -4.71 25.29 -10.17
C ILE A 210 -4.36 24.31 -9.06
N HIS A 211 -3.55 24.74 -8.10
CA HIS A 211 -3.27 23.94 -6.89
C HIS A 211 -4.37 24.23 -5.88
N LEU A 212 -5.17 23.20 -5.57
CA LEU A 212 -6.28 23.30 -4.63
C LEU A 212 -5.81 22.93 -3.22
N ASN A 213 -6.13 23.78 -2.28
CA ASN A 213 -6.02 23.50 -0.86
C ASN A 213 -7.16 24.28 -0.16
N VAL A 214 -8.35 23.67 -0.14
CA VAL A 214 -9.59 24.28 0.32
C VAL A 214 -10.09 23.55 1.56
N ASP A 215 -10.27 24.27 2.65
CA ASP A 215 -10.68 23.70 3.93
C ASP A 215 -12.20 23.71 4.14
N TYR A 216 -12.93 24.60 3.44
CA TYR A 216 -14.36 24.80 3.64
C TYR A 216 -15.08 25.06 2.30
N PRO A 217 -16.29 24.52 2.07
CA PRO A 217 -17.07 23.64 2.97
C PRO A 217 -16.61 22.18 2.99
N PHE A 218 -15.70 21.81 2.10
CA PHE A 218 -15.15 20.44 2.00
C PHE A 218 -13.63 20.53 1.94
N ASN A 219 -12.94 19.66 2.64
CA ASN A 219 -11.50 19.52 2.49
C ASN A 219 -11.20 19.00 1.08
N LEU A 220 -10.64 19.85 0.25
CA LEU A 220 -10.30 19.53 -1.13
C LEU A 220 -8.82 19.87 -1.39
N THR A 221 -8.03 18.86 -1.62
CA THR A 221 -6.60 18.99 -1.94
C THR A 221 -6.31 18.32 -3.28
N GLY A 222 -5.58 18.99 -4.16
CA GLY A 222 -5.26 18.44 -5.48
C GLY A 222 -4.66 19.47 -6.42
N VAL A 223 -4.43 19.04 -7.65
CA VAL A 223 -4.02 19.91 -8.76
C VAL A 223 -4.96 19.69 -9.93
N LEU A 224 -5.57 20.77 -10.43
CA LEU A 224 -6.32 20.76 -11.67
C LEU A 224 -5.43 21.25 -12.81
N TYR A 225 -5.48 20.56 -13.94
CA TYR A 225 -4.77 20.91 -15.16
C TYR A 225 -5.76 21.23 -16.28
N PHE A 226 -5.41 22.21 -17.12
CA PHE A 226 -6.21 22.69 -18.25
C PHE A 226 -5.40 22.78 -19.52
#